data_d7e2de347efb31d7fba13a8c30766c4d
#
_entry.id   d7e2de347efb31d7fba13a8c30766c4d
#
_cell.length_a   1.000
_cell.length_b   1.000
_cell.length_c   1.000
_cell.angle_alpha   90.00
_cell.angle_beta   90.00
_cell.angle_gamma   90.00
#
_symmetry.space_group_name_H-M   'P 1'
#
loop_
_entity.id
_entity.type
_entity.pdbx_description
1 polymer ?
#
loop_
_entity_poly.entity_id
_entity_poly.type
_entity_poly.pdbx_seq_one_letter_code
_entity_poly.pdbx_strand_id
1 'polypeptide(L)'
;MNQEIHQILTDQFGVFEPELINTLADIGTIKSFEEGDELMRTGQYFKSTMLIVDGLVKLYREDDESNEFFVYFIEPGNACALSMVCASQQLTSEVMAKALKPTKAILVPIEQMDELMLKYKSWYYFVLETYRSRFEELLSVVDAIAFKAMDDRLI
;
A
#
# COMPACT_ATOMS: atom_id res chain seq x y z
N MET A 1 -15.40 -11.39 15.63
CA MET A 1 -13.99 -11.04 15.33
C MET A 1 -13.33 -12.18 14.56
N ASN A 2 -12.63 -11.85 13.48
CA ASN A 2 -11.92 -12.85 12.69
C ASN A 2 -10.60 -13.21 13.36
N GLN A 3 -10.48 -14.42 13.87
CA GLN A 3 -9.29 -14.87 14.61
C GLN A 3 -8.06 -14.99 13.73
N GLU A 4 -8.23 -15.33 12.45
CA GLU A 4 -7.12 -15.41 11.51
C GLU A 4 -6.51 -14.02 11.28
N ILE A 5 -7.34 -13.01 11.04
CA ILE A 5 -6.89 -11.62 10.88
C ILE A 5 -6.19 -11.14 12.15
N HIS A 6 -6.78 -11.42 13.32
CA HIS A 6 -6.21 -11.03 14.61
C HIS A 6 -4.79 -11.60 14.77
N GLN A 7 -4.60 -12.89 14.46
CA GLN A 7 -3.30 -13.54 14.58
C GLN A 7 -2.28 -12.97 13.60
N ILE A 8 -2.68 -12.76 12.36
CA ILE A 8 -1.80 -12.19 11.33
C ILE A 8 -1.35 -10.78 11.73
N LEU A 9 -2.26 -9.95 12.19
CA LEU A 9 -1.93 -8.58 12.60
C LEU A 9 -1.02 -8.57 13.81
N THR A 10 -1.25 -9.44 14.77
CA THR A 10 -0.40 -9.57 15.95
C THR A 10 1.02 -9.94 15.57
N ASP A 11 1.18 -10.87 14.62
CA ASP A 11 2.49 -11.37 14.20
C ASP A 11 3.23 -10.42 13.27
N GLN A 12 2.53 -9.76 12.34
CA GLN A 12 3.16 -9.00 11.27
C GLN A 12 3.06 -7.47 11.42
N PHE A 13 2.08 -7.00 12.16
CA PHE A 13 1.84 -5.57 12.36
C PHE A 13 1.91 -5.22 13.85
N GLY A 14 3.01 -5.61 14.49
CA GLY A 14 3.22 -5.42 15.91
C GLY A 14 3.23 -3.96 16.38
N VAL A 15 3.33 -3.01 15.45
CA VAL A 15 3.23 -1.58 15.76
C VAL A 15 1.80 -1.16 16.07
N PHE A 16 0.79 -1.96 15.70
CA PHE A 16 -0.60 -1.65 15.97
C PHE A 16 -0.95 -1.94 17.43
N GLU A 17 -1.63 -0.99 18.06
CA GLU A 17 -2.12 -1.18 19.42
C GLU A 17 -3.19 -2.29 19.47
N PRO A 18 -3.36 -2.99 20.62
CA PRO A 18 -4.28 -4.11 20.70
C PRO A 18 -5.73 -3.79 20.32
N GLU A 19 -6.22 -2.61 20.67
CA GLU A 19 -7.58 -2.20 20.32
C GLU A 19 -7.75 -2.01 18.82
N LEU A 20 -6.72 -1.51 18.13
CA LEU A 20 -6.71 -1.38 16.67
C LEU A 20 -6.77 -2.76 16.02
N ILE A 21 -5.96 -3.70 16.52
CA ILE A 21 -5.96 -5.07 15.99
C ILE A 21 -7.35 -5.70 16.12
N ASN A 22 -8.01 -5.50 17.28
CA ASN A 22 -9.37 -6.00 17.49
C ASN A 22 -10.36 -5.38 16.49
N THR A 23 -10.28 -4.07 16.27
CA THR A 23 -11.14 -3.37 15.34
C THR A 23 -10.92 -3.84 13.90
N LEU A 24 -9.67 -3.95 13.48
CA LEU A 24 -9.35 -4.43 12.13
C LEU A 24 -9.78 -5.89 11.92
N ALA A 25 -9.71 -6.71 12.97
CA ALA A 25 -10.19 -8.09 12.91
C ALA A 25 -11.72 -8.16 12.76
N ASP A 26 -12.44 -7.15 13.23
CA ASP A 26 -13.89 -7.06 13.08
C ASP A 26 -14.31 -6.55 11.70
N ILE A 27 -13.65 -5.53 11.18
CA ILE A 27 -14.06 -4.86 9.94
C ILE A 27 -13.32 -5.36 8.70
N GLY A 28 -12.17 -5.99 8.87
CA GLY A 28 -11.34 -6.46 7.77
C GLY A 28 -11.82 -7.77 7.15
N THR A 29 -11.43 -8.00 5.91
CA THR A 29 -11.64 -9.28 5.22
C THR A 29 -10.34 -9.73 4.58
N ILE A 30 -10.16 -11.04 4.46
CA ILE A 30 -9.00 -11.61 3.80
C ILE A 30 -9.36 -11.89 2.34
N LYS A 31 -8.47 -11.51 1.43
CA LYS A 31 -8.60 -11.83 0.02
C LYS A 31 -7.28 -12.40 -0.50
N SER A 32 -7.39 -13.47 -1.29
CA SER A 32 -6.25 -14.09 -1.95
C SER A 32 -6.25 -13.74 -3.43
N PHE A 33 -5.06 -13.53 -3.97
CA PHE A 33 -4.84 -13.21 -5.38
C PHE A 33 -3.87 -14.23 -5.97
N GLU A 34 -4.12 -14.64 -7.19
CA GLU A 34 -3.20 -15.50 -7.93
C GLU A 34 -2.12 -14.64 -8.61
N GLU A 35 -1.03 -15.28 -8.99
CA GLU A 35 0.01 -14.61 -9.78
C GLU A 35 -0.61 -14.01 -11.05
N GLY A 36 -0.31 -12.73 -11.29
CA GLY A 36 -0.84 -11.99 -12.43
C GLY A 36 -2.15 -11.26 -12.19
N ASP A 37 -2.85 -11.54 -11.08
CA ASP A 37 -4.09 -10.85 -10.77
C ASP A 37 -3.83 -9.36 -10.53
N GLU A 38 -4.75 -8.54 -11.05
CA GLU A 38 -4.72 -7.10 -10.82
C GLU A 38 -5.48 -6.75 -9.54
N LEU A 39 -4.80 -6.07 -8.62
CA LEU A 39 -5.39 -5.58 -7.37
C LEU A 39 -6.01 -4.20 -7.56
N MET A 40 -5.52 -3.46 -8.54
CA MET A 40 -5.83 -2.05 -8.71
C MET A 40 -5.62 -1.65 -10.17
N ARG A 41 -6.55 -0.87 -10.73
CA ARG A 41 -6.49 -0.37 -12.10
C ARG A 41 -6.61 1.14 -12.14
N THR A 42 -5.93 1.77 -13.10
CA THR A 42 -6.06 3.20 -13.37
C THR A 42 -7.53 3.57 -13.65
N GLY A 43 -7.99 4.64 -13.03
CA GLY A 43 -9.37 5.12 -13.17
C GLY A 43 -10.38 4.44 -12.25
N GLN A 44 -9.99 3.43 -11.50
CA GLN A 44 -10.84 2.72 -10.57
C GLN A 44 -10.85 3.42 -9.20
N TYR A 45 -12.03 3.50 -8.58
CA TYR A 45 -12.14 4.01 -7.22
C TYR A 45 -11.70 2.96 -6.21
N PHE A 46 -11.01 3.40 -5.17
CA PHE A 46 -10.62 2.53 -4.07
C PHE A 46 -11.83 2.20 -3.21
N LYS A 47 -12.05 0.92 -2.95
CA LYS A 47 -13.09 0.43 -2.02
C LYS A 47 -12.51 0.04 -0.68
N SER A 48 -11.24 -0.32 -0.68
CA SER A 48 -10.53 -0.79 0.51
C SER A 48 -9.08 -0.38 0.43
N THR A 49 -8.47 -0.22 1.60
CA THR A 49 -7.02 -0.22 1.69
C THR A 49 -6.56 -1.67 1.90
N MET A 50 -5.42 -2.03 1.34
CA MET A 50 -4.91 -3.41 1.41
C MET A 50 -3.63 -3.47 2.24
N LEU A 51 -3.67 -4.32 3.27
CA LEU A 51 -2.48 -4.68 4.04
C LEU A 51 -1.97 -6.00 3.46
N ILE A 52 -0.78 -6.00 2.89
CA ILE A 52 -0.21 -7.20 2.28
C ILE A 52 0.40 -8.07 3.39
N VAL A 53 -0.04 -9.32 3.47
CA VAL A 53 0.39 -10.25 4.52
C VAL A 53 1.20 -11.42 3.99
N ASP A 54 1.12 -11.72 2.70
CA ASP A 54 1.92 -12.74 2.02
C ASP A 54 1.99 -12.41 0.54
N GLY A 55 3.09 -12.74 -0.11
CA GLY A 55 3.26 -12.56 -1.54
C GLY A 55 4.08 -11.32 -1.90
N LEU A 56 3.81 -10.77 -3.07
CA LEU A 56 4.50 -9.59 -3.58
C LEU A 56 3.62 -8.88 -4.60
N VAL A 57 3.48 -7.57 -4.45
CA VAL A 57 2.67 -6.74 -5.34
C VAL A 57 3.58 -5.71 -6.03
N LYS A 58 3.42 -5.60 -7.34
CA LYS A 58 4.11 -4.59 -8.15
C LYS A 58 3.17 -3.42 -8.40
N LEU A 59 3.60 -2.23 -8.03
CA LEU A 59 2.93 -0.98 -8.37
C LEU A 59 3.60 -0.38 -9.59
N TYR A 60 2.82 0.00 -10.60
CA TYR A 60 3.36 0.53 -11.85
C TYR A 60 2.35 1.46 -12.51
N ARG A 61 2.83 2.29 -13.41
CA ARG A 61 1.99 3.11 -14.29
C ARG A 61 2.05 2.53 -15.69
N GLU A 62 0.97 2.69 -16.43
CA GLU A 62 0.86 2.20 -17.80
C GLU A 62 0.48 3.38 -18.70
N ASP A 63 1.19 3.54 -19.83
CA ASP A 63 0.87 4.57 -20.81
C ASP A 63 -0.16 4.07 -21.84
N ASP A 64 -0.54 4.91 -22.80
CA ASP A 64 -1.52 4.58 -23.85
C ASP A 64 -1.08 3.43 -24.75
N GLU A 65 0.23 3.13 -24.81
CA GLU A 65 0.80 2.06 -25.60
C GLU A 65 1.06 0.79 -24.77
N SER A 66 0.52 0.74 -23.56
CA SER A 66 0.69 -0.38 -22.61
C SER A 66 2.13 -0.59 -22.13
N ASN A 67 2.99 0.43 -22.23
CA ASN A 67 4.30 0.39 -21.60
C ASN A 67 4.17 0.56 -20.09
N GLU A 68 4.85 -0.31 -19.33
CA GLU A 68 4.82 -0.28 -17.89
C GLU A 68 5.99 0.55 -17.34
N PHE A 69 5.68 1.45 -16.40
CA PHE A 69 6.67 2.23 -15.67
C PHE A 69 6.62 1.84 -14.21
N PHE A 70 7.66 1.16 -13.73
CA PHE A 70 7.75 0.66 -12.37
C PHE A 70 7.74 1.82 -11.35
N VAL A 71 6.95 1.66 -10.28
CA VAL A 71 6.91 2.61 -9.17
C VAL A 71 7.57 2.01 -7.94
N TYR A 72 7.00 0.96 -7.35
CA TYR A 72 7.62 0.23 -6.25
C TYR A 72 6.93 -1.11 -6.01
N PHE A 73 7.56 -1.96 -5.18
CA PHE A 73 6.96 -3.20 -4.73
C PHE A 73 6.31 -3.01 -3.35
N ILE A 74 5.22 -3.74 -3.10
CA ILE A 74 4.62 -3.83 -1.77
C ILE A 74 4.88 -5.24 -1.24
N GLU A 75 5.63 -5.31 -0.14
CA GLU A 75 6.00 -6.56 0.53
C GLU A 75 5.08 -6.85 1.71
N PRO A 76 5.07 -8.10 2.23
CA PRO A 76 4.33 -8.42 3.44
C PRO A 76 4.70 -7.49 4.61
N GLY A 77 3.70 -7.08 5.38
CA GLY A 77 3.87 -6.12 6.46
C GLY A 77 3.70 -4.67 6.03
N ASN A 78 3.40 -4.43 4.76
CA ASN A 78 3.23 -3.09 4.19
C ASN A 78 1.87 -2.91 3.55
N ALA A 79 1.53 -1.67 3.25
CA ALA A 79 0.28 -1.30 2.59
C ALA A 79 0.54 -0.37 1.42
N CYS A 80 -0.44 -0.23 0.54
CA CYS A 80 -0.37 0.73 -0.55
C CYS A 80 -0.62 2.15 -0.02
N ALA A 81 0.40 3.00 -0.06
CA ALA A 81 0.30 4.38 0.40
C ALA A 81 -0.81 5.16 -0.32
N LEU A 82 -0.90 4.98 -1.64
CA LEU A 82 -1.87 5.72 -2.45
C LEU A 82 -3.32 5.40 -2.09
N SER A 83 -3.64 4.14 -1.78
CA SER A 83 -4.99 3.76 -1.39
C SER A 83 -5.45 4.45 -0.11
N MET A 84 -4.53 4.76 0.78
CA MET A 84 -4.84 5.36 2.07
C MET A 84 -5.31 6.82 1.97
N VAL A 85 -4.75 7.58 1.02
CA VAL A 85 -5.12 9.00 0.83
C VAL A 85 -6.23 9.17 -0.20
N CYS A 86 -6.15 8.48 -1.32
CA CYS A 86 -7.18 8.57 -2.36
C CYS A 86 -8.55 8.18 -1.84
N ALA A 87 -8.59 7.29 -0.87
CA ALA A 87 -9.81 6.83 -0.21
C ALA A 87 -10.62 7.97 0.39
N SER A 88 -9.97 8.82 1.19
CA SER A 88 -10.65 9.88 1.94
C SER A 88 -11.19 11.00 1.04
N GLN A 89 -10.67 11.12 -0.18
CA GLN A 89 -11.06 12.16 -1.12
C GLN A 89 -11.81 11.64 -2.35
N GLN A 90 -12.16 10.36 -2.36
CA GLN A 90 -12.87 9.72 -3.46
C GLN A 90 -12.17 9.89 -4.81
N LEU A 91 -10.84 9.86 -4.79
CA LEU A 91 -10.03 9.95 -6.00
C LEU A 91 -9.86 8.57 -6.65
N THR A 92 -9.76 8.56 -7.97
CA THR A 92 -9.47 7.32 -8.69
C THR A 92 -7.98 6.97 -8.61
N SER A 93 -7.66 5.71 -8.82
CA SER A 93 -6.27 5.27 -8.91
C SER A 93 -5.61 5.83 -10.18
N GLU A 94 -4.38 6.30 -10.04
CA GLU A 94 -3.52 6.67 -11.16
C GLU A 94 -2.47 5.59 -11.43
N VAL A 95 -2.51 4.50 -10.69
CA VAL A 95 -1.55 3.42 -10.78
C VAL A 95 -2.23 2.08 -10.95
N MET A 96 -1.47 1.15 -11.49
CA MET A 96 -1.82 -0.27 -11.59
C MET A 96 -1.11 -1.04 -10.50
N ALA A 97 -1.74 -2.08 -9.99
CA ALA A 97 -1.10 -3.00 -9.05
C ALA A 97 -1.43 -4.43 -9.43
N LYS A 98 -0.42 -5.29 -9.50
CA LYS A 98 -0.62 -6.71 -9.78
C LYS A 98 0.23 -7.60 -8.89
N ALA A 99 -0.29 -8.79 -8.61
CA ALA A 99 0.42 -9.80 -7.84
C ALA A 99 1.50 -10.45 -8.72
N LEU A 100 2.75 -10.44 -8.23
CA LEU A 100 3.85 -11.11 -8.93
C LEU A 100 3.97 -12.57 -8.55
N LYS A 101 3.30 -12.99 -7.48
CA LYS A 101 3.20 -14.37 -7.01
C LYS A 101 1.91 -14.50 -6.21
N PRO A 102 1.50 -15.70 -5.79
CA PRO A 102 0.30 -15.83 -4.97
C PRO A 102 0.37 -14.89 -3.77
N THR A 103 -0.63 -14.05 -3.60
CA THR A 103 -0.63 -12.94 -2.65
C THR A 103 -1.87 -13.01 -1.78
N LYS A 104 -1.72 -12.62 -0.52
CA LYS A 104 -2.81 -12.55 0.45
C LYS A 104 -2.82 -11.17 1.07
N ALA A 105 -4.00 -10.57 1.18
CA ALA A 105 -4.16 -9.23 1.72
C ALA A 105 -5.33 -9.18 2.72
N ILE A 106 -5.21 -8.30 3.68
CA ILE A 106 -6.34 -7.90 4.54
C ILE A 106 -6.90 -6.62 3.95
N LEU A 107 -8.19 -6.64 3.60
CA LEU A 107 -8.89 -5.49 3.05
C LEU A 107 -9.57 -4.74 4.18
N VAL A 108 -9.28 -3.45 4.30
CA VAL A 108 -9.89 -2.56 5.29
C VAL A 108 -10.82 -1.61 4.55
N PRO A 109 -12.14 -1.57 4.87
CA PRO A 109 -13.06 -0.70 4.16
C PRO A 109 -12.63 0.76 4.22
N ILE A 110 -12.75 1.43 3.09
CA ILE A 110 -12.32 2.82 2.95
C ILE A 110 -13.13 3.76 3.84
N GLU A 111 -14.39 3.45 4.07
CA GLU A 111 -15.28 4.26 4.92
C GLU A 111 -14.79 4.34 6.37
N GLN A 112 -13.93 3.42 6.78
CA GLN A 112 -13.39 3.37 8.13
C GLN A 112 -12.10 4.19 8.31
N MET A 113 -11.53 4.70 7.22
CA MET A 113 -10.20 5.35 7.26
C MET A 113 -10.16 6.55 8.19
N ASP A 114 -11.14 7.45 8.09
CA ASP A 114 -11.16 8.66 8.91
C ASP A 114 -11.30 8.32 10.40
N GLU A 115 -12.17 7.37 10.72
CA GLU A 115 -12.36 6.94 12.11
C GLU A 115 -11.10 6.28 12.66
N LEU A 116 -10.44 5.42 11.88
CA LEU A 116 -9.18 4.79 12.29
C LEU A 116 -8.09 5.82 12.53
N MET A 117 -7.99 6.83 11.67
CA MET A 117 -7.00 7.91 11.81
C MET A 117 -7.20 8.72 13.08
N LEU A 118 -8.45 9.00 13.43
CA LEU A 118 -8.78 9.80 14.62
C LEU A 118 -8.68 8.99 15.92
N LYS A 119 -9.05 7.73 15.88
CA LYS A 119 -9.19 6.91 17.10
C LYS A 119 -7.90 6.21 17.52
N TYR A 120 -7.08 5.81 16.56
CA TYR A 120 -5.88 4.99 16.82
C TYR A 120 -4.60 5.68 16.37
N LYS A 121 -3.77 6.09 17.31
CA LYS A 121 -2.49 6.72 16.99
C LYS A 121 -1.55 5.78 16.25
N SER A 122 -1.59 4.49 16.56
CA SER A 122 -0.73 3.51 15.86
C SER A 122 -1.10 3.38 14.40
N TRP A 123 -2.38 3.53 14.02
CA TRP A 123 -2.79 3.62 12.64
C TRP A 123 -2.29 4.89 11.97
N TYR A 124 -2.47 6.02 12.65
CA TYR A 124 -2.00 7.32 12.19
C TYR A 124 -0.49 7.29 11.88
N TYR A 125 0.30 6.78 12.81
CA TYR A 125 1.75 6.67 12.61
C TYR A 125 2.13 5.68 11.51
N PHE A 126 1.40 4.58 11.39
CA PHE A 126 1.61 3.63 10.31
C PHE A 126 1.40 4.26 8.94
N VAL A 127 0.34 5.04 8.77
CA VAL A 127 0.06 5.78 7.53
C VAL A 127 1.17 6.78 7.23
N LEU A 128 1.59 7.57 8.23
CA LEU A 128 2.68 8.53 8.06
C LEU A 128 4.00 7.84 7.69
N GLU A 129 4.33 6.75 8.36
CA GLU A 129 5.57 6.02 8.09
C GLU A 129 5.56 5.40 6.70
N THR A 130 4.41 4.92 6.24
CA THR A 130 4.26 4.39 4.89
C THR A 130 4.57 5.48 3.85
N TYR A 131 4.03 6.69 4.03
CA TYR A 131 4.33 7.82 3.15
C TYR A 131 5.76 8.28 3.25
N ARG A 132 6.30 8.36 4.46
CA ARG A 132 7.68 8.76 4.69
C ARG A 132 8.65 7.83 3.96
N SER A 133 8.47 6.53 4.10
CA SER A 133 9.33 5.54 3.43
C SER A 133 9.31 5.69 1.92
N ARG A 134 8.13 5.91 1.34
CA ARG A 134 8.00 6.10 -0.11
C ARG A 134 8.61 7.42 -0.57
N PHE A 135 8.44 8.46 0.22
CA PHE A 135 9.04 9.76 -0.06
C PHE A 135 10.57 9.69 -0.04
N GLU A 136 11.15 9.01 0.94
CA GLU A 136 12.59 8.82 1.03
C GLU A 136 13.15 8.03 -0.15
N GLU A 137 12.44 6.98 -0.59
CA GLU A 137 12.81 6.24 -1.80
C GLU A 137 12.81 7.14 -3.04
N LEU A 138 11.80 7.99 -3.17
CA LEU A 138 11.70 8.95 -4.27
C LEU A 138 12.85 9.94 -4.25
N LEU A 139 13.21 10.47 -3.07
CA LEU A 139 14.36 11.37 -2.93
C LEU A 139 15.65 10.69 -3.36
N SER A 140 15.86 9.43 -3.00
CA SER A 140 17.05 8.67 -3.42
C SER A 140 17.14 8.55 -4.94
N VAL A 141 16.03 8.31 -5.63
CA VAL A 141 15.97 8.25 -7.08
C VAL A 141 16.30 9.62 -7.69
N VAL A 142 15.71 10.69 -7.17
CA VAL A 142 15.97 12.05 -7.63
C VAL A 142 17.44 12.42 -7.44
N ASP A 143 18.01 12.10 -6.28
CA ASP A 143 19.44 12.35 -6.01
C ASP A 143 20.34 11.60 -7.01
N ALA A 144 20.05 10.33 -7.28
CA ALA A 144 20.82 9.53 -8.22
C ALA A 144 20.77 10.14 -9.62
N ILE A 145 19.61 10.61 -10.06
CA ILE A 145 19.45 11.27 -11.38
C ILE A 145 20.24 12.60 -11.40
N ALA A 146 20.13 13.40 -10.34
CA ALA A 146 20.83 14.68 -10.26
C ALA A 146 22.35 14.50 -10.28
N PHE A 147 22.88 13.55 -9.52
CA PHE A 147 24.33 13.26 -9.51
C PHE A 147 24.81 12.76 -10.86
N LYS A 148 24.05 11.89 -11.52
CA LYS A 148 24.40 11.41 -12.86
C LYS A 148 24.44 12.54 -13.88
N ALA A 149 23.47 13.44 -13.83
CA ALA A 149 23.41 14.61 -14.72
C ALA A 149 24.60 15.55 -14.49
N MET A 150 25.03 15.72 -13.24
CA MET A 150 26.22 16.51 -12.94
C MET A 150 27.50 15.90 -13.48
N ASP A 151 27.67 14.59 -13.32
CA ASP A 151 28.82 13.87 -13.86
C ASP A 151 28.90 14.00 -15.38
N ASP A 152 27.77 13.89 -16.08
CA ASP A 152 27.70 14.04 -17.53
C ASP A 152 28.06 15.46 -17.97
N ARG A 153 27.85 16.47 -17.13
CA ARG A 153 28.20 17.87 -17.42
C ARG A 153 29.68 18.18 -17.21
N LEU A 154 30.36 17.41 -16.37
CA LEU A 154 31.75 17.62 -16.03
C LEU A 154 32.72 17.00 -17.04
N ILE A 155 32.20 16.25 -18.00
CA ILE A 155 32.93 15.68 -19.10
C ILE A 155 32.82 16.62 -20.33
#